data_7e3a22aff345decf89af613a5b04c27c
#
_entry.id   7e3a22aff345decf89af613a5b04c27c
#
_cell.length_a   1.000
_cell.length_b   1.000
_cell.length_c   1.000
_cell.angle_alpha   90.00
_cell.angle_beta   90.00
_cell.angle_gamma   90.00
#
_symmetry.space_group_name_H-M   'P 1'
#
loop_
_entity.id
_entity.type
_entity.pdbx_description
1 polymer ?
#
loop_
_entity_poly.entity_id
_entity_poly.type
_entity_poly.pdbx_seq_one_letter_code
_entity_poly.pdbx_strand_id
1 'polypeptide(L)'
;MTQTPPPVLGTLESALYAEDLDAATAFWRDVMGLEPFQTVPGRHVFFRVALGQVLLVFNPAATAQPPKPDARLPVPPHGARGPGHFCLAVAPDRLDAWRDHLEVKGIPIEADFRWPNGARSIYLRDPAGNSIELADPAIWS
;
A
#
# COMPACT_ATOMS: atom_id res chain seq x y z
N MET A 1 -15.32 -15.60 -33.90
CA MET A 1 -15.66 -16.16 -32.59
C MET A 1 -14.81 -15.45 -31.53
N THR A 2 -15.44 -14.76 -30.60
CA THR A 2 -14.75 -14.10 -29.50
C THR A 2 -14.54 -15.10 -28.36
N GLN A 3 -13.27 -15.22 -27.92
CA GLN A 3 -12.97 -16.03 -26.75
C GLN A 3 -13.08 -15.16 -25.47
N THR A 4 -13.76 -15.69 -24.47
CA THR A 4 -13.77 -15.10 -23.15
C THR A 4 -12.45 -15.48 -22.45
N PRO A 5 -11.71 -14.50 -21.90
CA PRO A 5 -10.50 -14.83 -21.15
C PRO A 5 -10.82 -15.65 -19.89
N PRO A 6 -9.89 -16.48 -19.44
CA PRO A 6 -10.08 -17.16 -18.15
C PRO A 6 -10.28 -16.16 -17.02
N PRO A 7 -11.01 -16.51 -15.96
CA PRO A 7 -11.25 -15.60 -14.85
C PRO A 7 -9.98 -15.36 -14.04
N VAL A 8 -9.83 -14.13 -13.52
CA VAL A 8 -8.88 -13.84 -12.46
C VAL A 8 -9.51 -14.16 -11.11
N LEU A 9 -8.69 -14.51 -10.11
CA LEU A 9 -9.18 -14.84 -8.76
C LEU A 9 -9.36 -13.60 -7.87
N GLY A 10 -8.63 -12.53 -8.16
CA GLY A 10 -8.66 -11.30 -7.39
C GLY A 10 -7.33 -10.58 -7.42
N THR A 11 -7.20 -9.56 -6.58
CA THR A 11 -5.93 -8.86 -6.38
C THR A 11 -5.03 -9.69 -5.48
N LEU A 12 -3.76 -9.86 -5.86
CA LEU A 12 -2.77 -10.60 -5.07
C LEU A 12 -1.80 -9.66 -4.34
N GLU A 13 -1.27 -8.68 -5.06
CA GLU A 13 -0.29 -7.77 -4.54
C GLU A 13 -0.54 -6.36 -5.05
N SER A 14 -0.13 -5.37 -4.26
CA SER A 14 -0.16 -3.95 -4.61
C SER A 14 1.24 -3.38 -4.41
N ALA A 15 1.61 -2.39 -5.19
CA ALA A 15 2.94 -1.79 -5.12
C ALA A 15 2.85 -0.29 -4.88
N LEU A 16 3.71 0.19 -3.97
CA LEU A 16 4.00 1.59 -3.77
C LEU A 16 5.50 1.81 -3.90
N TYR A 17 5.91 3.05 -4.15
CA TYR A 17 7.32 3.39 -4.30
C TYR A 17 7.76 4.37 -3.23
N ALA A 18 8.98 4.15 -2.71
CA ALA A 18 9.60 4.99 -1.70
C ALA A 18 11.12 4.91 -1.85
N GLU A 19 11.80 6.04 -1.83
CA GLU A 19 13.26 6.08 -1.86
C GLU A 19 13.86 5.73 -0.50
N ASP A 20 13.23 6.22 0.59
CA ASP A 20 13.62 5.93 1.96
C ASP A 20 12.85 4.71 2.48
N LEU A 21 13.44 3.53 2.33
CA LEU A 21 12.83 2.27 2.74
C LEU A 21 12.80 2.09 4.27
N ASP A 22 13.71 2.71 5.00
CA ASP A 22 13.69 2.65 6.47
C ASP A 22 12.51 3.44 7.04
N ALA A 23 12.27 4.64 6.50
CA ALA A 23 11.09 5.43 6.87
C ALA A 23 9.79 4.72 6.47
N ALA A 24 9.74 4.12 5.28
CA ALA A 24 8.60 3.33 4.84
C ALA A 24 8.35 2.14 5.76
N THR A 25 9.39 1.42 6.16
CA THR A 25 9.28 0.27 7.06
C THR A 25 8.70 0.68 8.41
N ALA A 26 9.22 1.75 9.00
CA ALA A 26 8.72 2.26 10.27
C ALA A 26 7.25 2.67 10.18
N PHE A 27 6.85 3.35 9.12
CA PHE A 27 5.46 3.76 8.90
C PHE A 27 4.52 2.57 8.77
N TRP A 28 4.79 1.67 7.84
CA TRP A 28 3.89 0.55 7.56
C TRP A 28 3.82 -0.44 8.70
N ARG A 29 4.91 -0.65 9.44
CA ARG A 29 4.95 -1.52 10.61
C ARG A 29 4.33 -0.86 11.83
N ASP A 30 4.77 0.34 12.21
CA ASP A 30 4.46 0.93 13.52
C ASP A 30 3.21 1.80 13.51
N VAL A 31 2.90 2.45 12.38
CA VAL A 31 1.68 3.25 12.23
C VAL A 31 0.55 2.40 11.69
N MET A 32 0.78 1.68 10.60
CA MET A 32 -0.27 0.92 9.92
C MET A 32 -0.45 -0.51 10.43
N GLY A 33 0.50 -1.02 11.22
CA GLY A 33 0.40 -2.34 11.85
C GLY A 33 0.59 -3.52 10.91
N LEU A 34 1.25 -3.32 9.76
CA LEU A 34 1.52 -4.41 8.82
C LEU A 34 2.84 -5.10 9.16
N GLU A 35 2.87 -6.43 8.99
CA GLU A 35 4.06 -7.23 9.25
C GLU A 35 5.01 -7.22 8.06
N PRO A 36 6.25 -6.69 8.19
CA PRO A 36 7.28 -6.87 7.16
C PRO A 36 7.75 -8.32 7.19
N PHE A 37 7.81 -8.97 6.02
CA PHE A 37 8.21 -10.37 5.92
C PHE A 37 9.39 -10.62 4.99
N GLN A 38 9.73 -9.66 4.13
CA GLN A 38 10.88 -9.76 3.26
C GLN A 38 11.49 -8.38 3.04
N THR A 39 12.79 -8.27 3.24
CA THR A 39 13.54 -7.02 3.02
C THR A 39 14.79 -7.32 2.20
N VAL A 40 14.98 -6.57 1.13
CA VAL A 40 16.25 -6.48 0.41
C VAL A 40 16.73 -5.04 0.52
N PRO A 41 17.82 -4.80 1.28
CA PRO A 41 18.31 -3.44 1.52
C PRO A 41 18.52 -2.65 0.22
N GLY A 42 18.04 -1.42 0.21
CA GLY A 42 18.14 -0.53 -0.96
C GLY A 42 17.17 -0.82 -2.08
N ARG A 43 16.46 -1.95 -2.05
CA ARG A 43 15.57 -2.38 -3.13
C ARG A 43 14.09 -2.39 -2.72
N HIS A 44 13.73 -3.15 -1.68
CA HIS A 44 12.33 -3.27 -1.30
C HIS A 44 12.11 -3.74 0.14
N VAL A 45 10.87 -3.53 0.60
CA VAL A 45 10.30 -4.17 1.79
C VAL A 45 8.89 -4.64 1.45
N PHE A 46 8.56 -5.88 1.79
CA PHE A 46 7.25 -6.48 1.54
C PHE A 46 6.52 -6.70 2.86
N PHE A 47 5.22 -6.38 2.86
CA PHE A 47 4.35 -6.47 4.04
C PHE A 47 3.17 -7.39 3.78
N ARG A 48 2.79 -8.16 4.80
CA ARG A 48 1.53 -8.89 4.77
C ARG A 48 0.38 -7.93 5.08
N VAL A 49 -0.67 -8.02 4.27
CA VAL A 49 -1.89 -7.25 4.52
C VAL A 49 -2.91 -8.19 5.20
N ALA A 50 -3.77 -8.80 4.45
CA ALA A 50 -4.78 -9.75 4.93
C ALA A 50 -5.23 -10.61 3.76
N LEU A 51 -5.87 -11.76 4.04
CA LEU A 51 -6.47 -12.62 3.01
C LEU A 51 -5.49 -13.02 1.90
N GLY A 52 -4.22 -13.23 2.25
CA GLY A 52 -3.18 -13.63 1.30
C GLY A 52 -2.67 -12.49 0.41
N GLN A 53 -3.10 -11.26 0.64
CA GLN A 53 -2.63 -10.10 -0.09
C GLN A 53 -1.37 -9.52 0.53
N VAL A 54 -0.52 -8.91 -0.28
CA VAL A 54 0.73 -8.28 0.16
C VAL A 54 0.86 -6.86 -0.40
N LEU A 55 1.53 -6.01 0.35
CA LEU A 55 1.96 -4.68 -0.09
C LEU A 55 3.46 -4.73 -0.34
N LEU A 56 3.86 -4.35 -1.53
CA LEU A 56 5.25 -4.26 -1.96
C LEU A 56 5.67 -2.80 -1.98
N VAL A 57 6.68 -2.44 -1.19
CA VAL A 57 7.25 -1.09 -1.23
C VAL A 57 8.63 -1.18 -1.86
N PHE A 58 8.81 -0.53 -3.00
CA PHE A 58 10.02 -0.58 -3.80
C PHE A 58 10.73 0.77 -3.83
N ASN A 59 12.07 0.72 -3.85
CA ASN A 59 12.87 1.87 -4.27
C ASN A 59 12.87 1.92 -5.80
N PRO A 60 12.27 2.96 -6.43
CA PRO A 60 12.15 3.00 -7.88
C PRO A 60 13.49 3.11 -8.59
N ALA A 61 14.52 3.67 -7.95
CA ALA A 61 15.85 3.73 -8.52
C ALA A 61 16.45 2.33 -8.72
N ALA A 62 16.15 1.39 -7.80
CA ALA A 62 16.63 0.01 -7.90
C ALA A 62 15.80 -0.80 -8.90
N THR A 63 14.47 -0.70 -8.86
CA THR A 63 13.60 -1.52 -9.70
C THR A 63 13.53 -1.07 -11.15
N ALA A 64 13.90 0.19 -11.43
CA ALA A 64 14.00 0.70 -12.81
C ALA A 64 15.18 0.09 -13.58
N GLN A 65 16.14 -0.53 -12.90
CA GLN A 65 17.26 -1.21 -13.53
C GLN A 65 16.81 -2.53 -14.14
N PRO A 66 17.19 -2.83 -15.41
CA PRO A 66 16.88 -4.11 -16.01
C PRO A 66 17.64 -5.24 -15.28
N PRO A 67 17.09 -6.47 -15.29
CA PRO A 67 17.82 -7.60 -14.73
C PRO A 67 19.09 -7.87 -15.54
N LYS A 68 20.11 -8.44 -14.87
CA LYS A 68 21.32 -8.88 -15.55
C LYS A 68 20.96 -10.01 -16.52
N PRO A 69 21.72 -10.17 -17.66
CA PRO A 69 21.42 -11.21 -18.64
C PRO A 69 21.41 -12.64 -18.08
N ASP A 70 22.18 -12.90 -17.02
CA ASP A 70 22.28 -14.20 -16.36
C ASP A 70 21.48 -14.27 -15.05
N ALA A 71 20.57 -13.33 -14.83
CA ALA A 71 19.76 -13.31 -13.60
C ALA A 71 18.93 -14.58 -13.47
N ARG A 72 18.98 -15.20 -12.30
CA ARG A 72 18.16 -16.37 -11.99
C ARG A 72 16.66 -16.01 -12.00
N LEU A 73 16.33 -14.81 -11.52
CA LEU A 73 14.96 -14.31 -11.42
C LEU A 73 14.89 -13.02 -12.26
N PRO A 74 14.65 -13.12 -13.56
CA PRO A 74 14.71 -11.96 -14.45
C PRO A 74 13.43 -11.13 -14.39
N VAL A 75 13.12 -10.58 -13.23
CA VAL A 75 11.96 -9.72 -13.03
C VAL A 75 12.11 -8.47 -13.90
N PRO A 76 11.11 -8.14 -14.74
CA PRO A 76 11.18 -6.94 -15.57
C PRO A 76 11.31 -5.66 -14.74
N PRO A 77 11.96 -4.62 -15.29
CA PRO A 77 12.08 -3.35 -14.59
C PRO A 77 10.73 -2.67 -14.45
N HIS A 78 10.58 -1.96 -13.35
CA HIS A 78 9.41 -1.13 -13.09
C HIS A 78 9.80 -0.01 -12.14
N GLY A 79 8.96 1.01 -12.03
CA GLY A 79 9.18 2.12 -11.12
C GLY A 79 8.24 3.27 -11.46
N ALA A 80 7.88 4.04 -10.46
CA ALA A 80 7.13 5.26 -10.61
C ALA A 80 7.65 6.29 -9.62
N ARG A 81 7.48 7.56 -9.94
CA ARG A 81 7.84 8.67 -9.07
C ARG A 81 6.64 9.57 -8.91
N GLY A 82 6.57 10.24 -7.79
CA GLY A 82 5.42 11.03 -7.41
C GLY A 82 4.40 10.24 -6.59
N PRO A 83 3.37 10.92 -6.06
CA PRO A 83 2.40 10.28 -5.16
C PRO A 83 1.54 9.23 -5.88
N GLY A 84 1.51 8.03 -5.31
CA GLY A 84 0.53 7.01 -5.65
C GLY A 84 -0.65 7.04 -4.68
N HIS A 85 -1.57 6.08 -4.82
CA HIS A 85 -2.72 5.92 -3.94
C HIS A 85 -2.92 4.46 -3.55
N PHE A 86 -3.22 4.23 -2.27
CA PHE A 86 -3.47 2.90 -1.75
C PHE A 86 -4.54 2.96 -0.66
N CYS A 87 -5.52 2.07 -0.74
CA CYS A 87 -6.62 2.01 0.22
C CYS A 87 -6.65 0.66 0.93
N LEU A 88 -6.74 0.72 2.26
CA LEU A 88 -6.95 -0.45 3.10
C LEU A 88 -8.39 -0.47 3.60
N ALA A 89 -9.03 -1.62 3.50
CA ALA A 89 -10.34 -1.85 4.11
C ALA A 89 -10.17 -2.02 5.62
N VAL A 90 -10.97 -1.29 6.38
CA VAL A 90 -11.03 -1.40 7.84
C VAL A 90 -12.47 -1.55 8.30
N ALA A 91 -12.66 -2.14 9.48
CA ALA A 91 -14.01 -2.25 10.03
C ALA A 91 -14.60 -0.87 10.28
N PRO A 92 -15.85 -0.59 9.87
CA PRO A 92 -16.44 0.75 10.00
C PRO A 92 -16.56 1.22 11.45
N ASP A 93 -16.76 0.31 12.41
CA ASP A 93 -16.81 0.63 13.84
C ASP A 93 -15.42 0.86 14.46
N ARG A 94 -14.34 0.74 13.68
CA ARG A 94 -12.96 0.97 14.14
C ARG A 94 -12.34 2.25 13.56
N LEU A 95 -13.04 2.98 12.72
CA LEU A 95 -12.49 4.19 12.11
C LEU A 95 -12.19 5.30 13.12
N ASP A 96 -13.00 5.46 14.15
CA ASP A 96 -12.69 6.41 15.23
C ASP A 96 -11.41 6.00 15.99
N ALA A 97 -11.24 4.71 16.26
CA ALA A 97 -10.01 4.21 16.87
C ALA A 97 -8.79 4.42 15.98
N TRP A 98 -8.94 4.27 14.68
CA TRP A 98 -7.87 4.59 13.71
C TRP A 98 -7.52 6.08 13.75
N ARG A 99 -8.52 6.94 13.79
CA ARG A 99 -8.29 8.38 13.91
C ARG A 99 -7.48 8.72 15.16
N ASP A 100 -7.89 8.19 16.31
CA ASP A 100 -7.20 8.40 17.59
C ASP A 100 -5.75 7.88 17.52
N HIS A 101 -5.56 6.71 16.96
CA HIS A 101 -4.23 6.10 16.77
C HIS A 101 -3.31 6.98 15.91
N LEU A 102 -3.80 7.49 14.79
CA LEU A 102 -3.05 8.37 13.91
C LEU A 102 -2.65 9.67 14.63
N GLU A 103 -3.56 10.24 15.41
CA GLU A 103 -3.29 11.43 16.21
C GLU A 103 -2.19 11.16 17.25
N VAL A 104 -2.27 10.03 17.97
CA VAL A 104 -1.23 9.63 18.93
C VAL A 104 0.13 9.45 18.25
N LYS A 105 0.15 8.91 17.05
CA LYS A 105 1.37 8.73 16.25
C LYS A 105 1.87 10.01 15.59
N GLY A 106 1.13 11.11 15.73
CA GLY A 106 1.51 12.38 15.12
C GLY A 106 1.37 12.42 13.60
N ILE A 107 0.50 11.58 13.03
CA ILE A 107 0.25 11.52 11.60
C ILE A 107 -0.90 12.48 11.27
N PRO A 108 -0.67 13.53 10.45
CA PRO A 108 -1.75 14.42 10.03
C PRO A 108 -2.82 13.70 9.23
N ILE A 109 -4.08 13.95 9.59
CA ILE A 109 -5.23 13.48 8.82
C ILE A 109 -5.54 14.53 7.75
N GLU A 110 -5.41 14.15 6.48
CA GLU A 110 -5.60 15.06 5.37
C GLU A 110 -7.09 15.27 5.05
N ALA A 111 -7.88 14.21 5.17
CA ALA A 111 -9.34 14.27 4.98
C ALA A 111 -10.00 13.17 5.79
N ASP A 112 -11.22 13.43 6.24
CA ASP A 112 -12.06 12.50 6.97
C ASP A 112 -13.51 12.86 6.65
N PHE A 113 -14.19 12.02 5.87
CA PHE A 113 -15.54 12.34 5.41
C PHE A 113 -16.34 11.08 5.13
N ARG A 114 -17.63 11.28 4.89
CA ARG A 114 -18.55 10.22 4.47
C ARG A 114 -18.92 10.42 3.01
N TRP A 115 -18.92 9.33 2.27
CA TRP A 115 -19.41 9.29 0.90
C TRP A 115 -20.95 9.43 0.88
N PRO A 116 -21.55 9.69 -0.29
CA PRO A 116 -23.02 9.84 -0.37
C PRO A 116 -23.81 8.67 0.21
N ASN A 117 -23.26 7.45 0.17
CA ASN A 117 -23.90 6.26 0.75
C ASN A 117 -23.68 6.14 2.29
N GLY A 118 -23.01 7.09 2.91
CA GLY A 118 -22.75 7.10 4.35
C GLY A 118 -21.49 6.38 4.79
N ALA A 119 -20.81 5.65 3.92
CA ALA A 119 -19.56 4.98 4.24
C ALA A 119 -18.43 6.02 4.39
N ARG A 120 -17.52 5.78 5.34
CA ARG A 120 -16.49 6.75 5.75
C ARG A 120 -15.12 6.37 5.24
N SER A 121 -14.34 7.37 4.87
CA SER A 121 -12.92 7.25 4.55
C SER A 121 -12.08 8.26 5.34
N ILE A 122 -10.88 7.83 5.74
CA ILE A 122 -9.85 8.68 6.33
C ILE A 122 -8.63 8.65 5.42
N TYR A 123 -8.09 9.82 5.08
CA TYR A 123 -6.94 9.97 4.19
C TYR A 123 -5.74 10.53 4.95
N LEU A 124 -4.57 9.98 4.67
CA LEU A 124 -3.29 10.40 5.24
C LEU A 124 -2.18 10.23 4.20
N ARG A 125 -0.96 10.63 4.56
CA ARG A 125 0.21 10.44 3.71
C ARG A 125 1.22 9.50 4.38
N ASP A 126 1.81 8.62 3.57
CA ASP A 126 2.99 7.90 4.01
C ASP A 126 4.26 8.78 3.89
N PRO A 127 5.44 8.34 4.38
CA PRO A 127 6.66 9.16 4.30
C PRO A 127 7.10 9.52 2.88
N ALA A 128 6.72 8.74 1.88
CA ALA A 128 7.02 9.02 0.47
C ALA A 128 6.03 9.99 -0.18
N GLY A 129 4.99 10.42 0.54
CA GLY A 129 3.96 11.32 0.04
C GLY A 129 2.80 10.63 -0.66
N ASN A 130 2.74 9.31 -0.63
CA ASN A 130 1.61 8.58 -1.20
C ASN A 130 0.33 8.87 -0.43
N SER A 131 -0.80 8.99 -1.16
CA SER A 131 -2.12 9.12 -0.57
C SER A 131 -2.60 7.76 -0.08
N ILE A 132 -2.78 7.66 1.23
CA ILE A 132 -3.24 6.43 1.87
C ILE A 132 -4.65 6.65 2.40
N GLU A 133 -5.50 5.68 2.18
CA GLU A 133 -6.90 5.72 2.60
C GLU A 133 -7.21 4.53 3.50
N LEU A 134 -7.92 4.79 4.59
CA LEU A 134 -8.57 3.78 5.41
C LEU A 134 -10.06 3.92 5.18
N ALA A 135 -10.70 2.88 4.67
CA ALA A 135 -12.09 2.98 4.25
C ALA A 135 -12.96 1.84 4.76
N ASP A 136 -14.18 2.18 5.11
CA ASP A 136 -15.28 1.22 5.22
C ASP A 136 -15.46 0.54 3.85
N PRO A 137 -15.42 -0.80 3.77
CA PRO A 137 -15.61 -1.50 2.49
C PRO A 137 -16.93 -1.15 1.79
N ALA A 138 -17.93 -0.68 2.52
CA ALA A 138 -19.22 -0.29 1.98
C ALA A 138 -19.16 0.92 1.03
N ILE A 139 -18.01 1.61 0.90
CA ILE A 139 -17.88 2.71 -0.07
C ILE A 139 -18.19 2.25 -1.51
N TRP A 140 -18.03 0.95 -1.78
CA TRP A 140 -18.28 0.36 -3.08
C TRP A 140 -19.60 -0.42 -3.18
N SER A 141 -20.44 -0.32 -2.17
CA SER A 141 -21.74 -1.00 -2.15
C SER A 141 -22.86 -0.15 -2.72
#